data_b3bb0f896760dc489018da8b1b40b6b8
#
_entry.id   b3bb0f896760dc489018da8b1b40b6b8
#
_cell.length_a   1.000
_cell.length_b   1.000
_cell.length_c   1.000
_cell.angle_alpha   90.00
_cell.angle_beta   90.00
_cell.angle_gamma   90.00
#
_symmetry.space_group_name_H-M   'P 1'
#
loop_
_entity.id
_entity.type
_entity.pdbx_description
1 polymer ?
#
loop_
_entity_poly.entity_id
_entity_poly.type
_entity_poly.pdbx_seq_one_letter_code
_entity_poly.pdbx_strand_id
1 'polypeptide(L)'
;MPPLTIKRGNRMKCTKKDVEEIFTNVAKEYGFEDVQADVCQFKAFKLRYKGCRELMTFDIPDYLIGMKSESVEDLARFISADLSKKEYEMKGFFANEVLSKDFLKRNQMKFLKRDRSLTSEGRDRIDKALEVLKSKGHIEDDDDRVITFRATDSFNPVMFSSVFKTIGLANSMLDVDDDVLEYAIWSGIKSIEVGREAFERNERTTNVYPVLEGYEEARSLIFERYKP
;
A
#
# COMPACT_ATOMS: atom_id res chain seq x y z
N MET A 1 -18.34 -19.58 -29.98
CA MET A 1 -18.75 -19.52 -28.58
C MET A 1 -19.47 -18.18 -28.37
N PRO A 2 -20.67 -18.14 -27.80
CA PRO A 2 -21.35 -16.87 -27.57
C PRO A 2 -20.64 -16.08 -26.46
N PRO A 3 -20.57 -14.75 -26.55
CA PRO A 3 -19.98 -13.93 -25.50
C PRO A 3 -20.84 -14.05 -24.25
N LEU A 4 -20.18 -14.25 -23.10
CA LEU A 4 -20.80 -14.21 -21.79
C LEU A 4 -21.39 -12.81 -21.55
N THR A 5 -22.72 -12.72 -21.61
CA THR A 5 -23.45 -11.51 -21.32
C THR A 5 -23.40 -11.27 -19.80
N ILE A 6 -22.46 -10.44 -19.36
CA ILE A 6 -22.40 -9.98 -17.96
C ILE A 6 -23.64 -9.13 -17.73
N LYS A 7 -24.60 -9.67 -16.97
CA LYS A 7 -25.77 -8.94 -16.50
C LYS A 7 -25.31 -7.72 -15.68
N ARG A 8 -25.51 -6.53 -16.21
CA ARG A 8 -25.44 -5.25 -15.47
C ARG A 8 -26.48 -5.29 -14.35
N GLY A 9 -26.05 -5.55 -13.12
CA GLY A 9 -26.98 -5.47 -11.99
C GLY A 9 -26.42 -6.17 -10.75
N ASN A 10 -25.93 -5.43 -9.84
CA ASN A 10 -25.34 -5.71 -8.53
C ASN A 10 -23.81 -5.86 -8.58
N ARG A 11 -23.12 -4.82 -8.08
CA ARG A 11 -21.67 -4.80 -7.89
C ARG A 11 -21.28 -5.82 -6.81
N MET A 12 -21.21 -7.09 -7.19
CA MET A 12 -20.89 -8.17 -6.26
C MET A 12 -19.45 -8.02 -5.77
N LYS A 13 -19.29 -8.12 -4.45
CA LYS A 13 -17.98 -8.18 -3.80
C LYS A 13 -17.38 -9.56 -4.05
N CYS A 14 -16.15 -9.60 -4.53
CA CYS A 14 -15.45 -10.85 -4.84
C CYS A 14 -15.19 -11.69 -3.59
N THR A 15 -15.50 -12.96 -3.68
CA THR A 15 -15.00 -14.00 -2.79
C THR A 15 -13.55 -14.36 -3.15
N LYS A 16 -12.91 -15.23 -2.37
CA LYS A 16 -11.61 -15.79 -2.73
C LYS A 16 -11.62 -16.42 -4.13
N LYS A 17 -12.63 -17.26 -4.38
CA LYS A 17 -12.79 -17.97 -5.65
C LYS A 17 -12.99 -17.02 -6.83
N ASP A 18 -13.80 -15.97 -6.67
CA ASP A 18 -14.02 -14.99 -7.72
C ASP A 18 -12.72 -14.27 -8.12
N VAL A 19 -11.86 -13.93 -7.13
CA VAL A 19 -10.56 -13.30 -7.38
C VAL A 19 -9.66 -14.24 -8.17
N GLU A 20 -9.56 -15.50 -7.78
CA GLU A 20 -8.76 -16.53 -8.45
C GLU A 20 -9.26 -16.79 -9.90
N GLU A 21 -10.58 -16.89 -10.10
CA GLU A 21 -11.19 -17.08 -11.41
C GLU A 21 -10.97 -15.86 -12.32
N ILE A 22 -11.09 -14.62 -11.82
CA ILE A 22 -10.84 -13.42 -12.60
C ILE A 22 -9.40 -13.39 -13.12
N PHE A 23 -8.41 -13.61 -12.24
CA PHE A 23 -7.00 -13.61 -12.65
C PHE A 23 -6.71 -14.72 -13.67
N THR A 24 -7.25 -15.92 -13.45
CA THR A 24 -7.08 -17.05 -14.37
C THR A 24 -7.66 -16.74 -15.75
N ASN A 25 -8.90 -16.24 -15.81
CA ASN A 25 -9.59 -15.98 -17.06
C ASN A 25 -8.94 -14.83 -17.84
N VAL A 26 -8.63 -13.72 -17.15
CA VAL A 26 -7.98 -12.57 -17.76
C VAL A 26 -6.60 -12.96 -18.31
N ALA A 27 -5.77 -13.68 -17.55
CA ALA A 27 -4.46 -14.08 -18.04
C ALA A 27 -4.56 -14.96 -19.31
N LYS A 28 -5.55 -15.86 -19.39
CA LYS A 28 -5.79 -16.65 -20.59
C LYS A 28 -6.20 -15.81 -21.80
N GLU A 29 -6.98 -14.73 -21.61
CA GLU A 29 -7.30 -13.77 -22.69
C GLU A 29 -6.04 -13.08 -23.24
N TYR A 30 -5.02 -12.89 -22.38
CA TYR A 30 -3.73 -12.32 -22.78
C TYR A 30 -2.75 -13.34 -23.38
N GLY A 31 -3.15 -14.61 -23.47
CA GLY A 31 -2.43 -15.67 -24.20
C GLY A 31 -1.55 -16.56 -23.33
N PHE A 32 -1.74 -16.55 -22.00
CA PHE A 32 -1.15 -17.56 -21.12
C PHE A 32 -1.95 -18.86 -21.21
N GLU A 33 -1.28 -20.00 -21.36
CA GLU A 33 -1.91 -21.28 -21.66
C GLU A 33 -2.43 -21.97 -20.40
N ASP A 34 -1.54 -22.21 -19.43
CA ASP A 34 -1.90 -22.73 -18.11
C ASP A 34 -1.68 -21.65 -17.06
N VAL A 35 -2.68 -21.42 -16.21
CA VAL A 35 -2.69 -20.35 -15.23
C VAL A 35 -3.14 -20.88 -13.88
N GLN A 36 -2.29 -20.70 -12.89
CA GLN A 36 -2.58 -20.96 -11.48
C GLN A 36 -2.67 -19.64 -10.73
N ALA A 37 -3.78 -19.39 -10.09
CA ALA A 37 -4.02 -18.16 -9.34
C ALA A 37 -4.48 -18.51 -7.92
N ASP A 38 -3.65 -18.19 -6.94
CA ASP A 38 -3.90 -18.49 -5.54
C ASP A 38 -3.95 -17.21 -4.71
N VAL A 39 -5.01 -17.07 -3.90
CA VAL A 39 -5.09 -15.98 -2.93
C VAL A 39 -4.33 -16.35 -1.67
N CYS A 40 -3.30 -15.54 -1.39
CA CYS A 40 -2.33 -15.74 -0.32
C CYS A 40 -2.35 -14.58 0.70
N GLN A 41 -1.88 -14.86 1.91
CA GLN A 41 -1.71 -13.85 2.94
C GLN A 41 -0.33 -13.18 2.82
N PHE A 42 -0.31 -11.87 2.64
CA PHE A 42 0.91 -11.07 2.60
C PHE A 42 1.00 -10.07 3.76
N LYS A 43 2.23 -9.77 4.18
CA LYS A 43 2.53 -8.68 5.13
C LYS A 43 2.53 -7.28 4.47
N ALA A 44 2.47 -7.22 3.14
CA ALA A 44 2.45 -5.98 2.38
C ALA A 44 1.40 -6.08 1.27
N PHE A 45 0.97 -4.93 0.74
CA PHE A 45 0.11 -4.87 -0.43
C PHE A 45 0.96 -5.12 -1.68
N LYS A 46 1.11 -6.39 -2.02
CA LYS A 46 1.89 -6.84 -3.17
C LYS A 46 1.26 -8.04 -3.82
N LEU A 47 1.50 -8.19 -5.09
CA LEU A 47 1.20 -9.37 -5.89
C LEU A 47 2.54 -9.98 -6.34
N ARG A 48 2.60 -11.29 -6.40
CA ARG A 48 3.74 -12.00 -6.97
C ARG A 48 3.27 -12.80 -8.17
N TYR A 49 4.16 -12.96 -9.11
CA TYR A 49 3.94 -13.83 -10.26
C TYR A 49 5.25 -14.52 -10.63
N LYS A 50 5.13 -15.69 -11.22
CA LYS A 50 6.26 -16.49 -11.69
C LYS A 50 5.80 -17.36 -12.86
N GLY A 51 6.64 -17.50 -13.85
CA GLY A 51 6.40 -18.42 -14.96
C GLY A 51 6.72 -17.84 -16.32
N CYS A 52 6.16 -18.46 -17.33
CA CYS A 52 6.28 -18.12 -18.74
C CYS A 52 4.89 -18.21 -19.40
N ARG A 53 4.86 -18.17 -20.75
CA ARG A 53 3.59 -18.19 -21.47
C ARG A 53 2.83 -19.51 -21.29
N GLU A 54 3.56 -20.62 -21.22
CA GLU A 54 3.01 -21.97 -21.10
C GLU A 54 2.44 -22.23 -19.70
N LEU A 55 3.08 -21.69 -18.66
CA LEU A 55 2.63 -21.82 -17.28
C LEU A 55 2.89 -20.52 -16.50
N MET A 56 1.84 -19.88 -16.03
CA MET A 56 1.88 -18.66 -15.21
C MET A 56 1.24 -18.91 -13.86
N THR A 57 1.93 -18.52 -12.80
CA THR A 57 1.44 -18.59 -11.42
C THR A 57 1.30 -17.19 -10.83
N PHE A 58 0.17 -16.91 -10.19
CA PHE A 58 -0.09 -15.67 -9.44
C PHE A 58 -0.34 -15.97 -7.96
N ASP A 59 0.46 -15.35 -7.09
CA ASP A 59 0.15 -15.24 -5.66
C ASP A 59 -0.52 -13.89 -5.42
N ILE A 60 -1.81 -13.91 -5.19
CA ILE A 60 -2.68 -12.73 -5.13
C ILE A 60 -2.91 -12.34 -3.67
N PRO A 61 -2.80 -11.05 -3.30
CA PRO A 61 -3.04 -10.65 -1.91
C PRO A 61 -4.51 -10.83 -1.52
N ASP A 62 -4.75 -11.44 -0.37
CA ASP A 62 -6.10 -11.62 0.19
C ASP A 62 -6.80 -10.30 0.56
N TYR A 63 -6.11 -9.17 0.45
CA TYR A 63 -6.69 -7.83 0.54
C TYR A 63 -7.68 -7.53 -0.61
N LEU A 64 -7.62 -8.27 -1.72
CA LEU A 64 -8.56 -8.12 -2.84
C LEU A 64 -9.92 -8.77 -2.57
N ILE A 65 -10.02 -9.67 -1.59
CA ILE A 65 -11.31 -10.24 -1.19
C ILE A 65 -12.23 -9.12 -0.67
N GLY A 66 -13.46 -9.10 -1.18
CA GLY A 66 -14.45 -8.08 -0.85
C GLY A 66 -14.35 -6.80 -1.70
N MET A 67 -13.43 -6.74 -2.67
CA MET A 67 -13.44 -5.71 -3.71
C MET A 67 -14.49 -6.03 -4.76
N LYS A 68 -14.86 -5.02 -5.54
CA LYS A 68 -15.75 -5.20 -6.69
C LYS A 68 -15.04 -5.97 -7.80
N SER A 69 -15.78 -6.78 -8.55
CA SER A 69 -15.20 -7.56 -9.63
C SER A 69 -14.53 -6.70 -10.70
N GLU A 70 -15.12 -5.55 -11.04
CA GLU A 70 -14.55 -4.59 -11.99
C GLU A 70 -13.17 -4.06 -11.57
N SER A 71 -12.94 -3.89 -10.25
CA SER A 71 -11.67 -3.41 -9.71
C SER A 71 -10.61 -4.51 -9.73
N VAL A 72 -10.98 -5.75 -9.41
CA VAL A 72 -10.08 -6.90 -9.48
C VAL A 72 -9.72 -7.19 -10.94
N GLU A 73 -10.67 -7.10 -11.86
CA GLU A 73 -10.45 -7.29 -13.30
C GLU A 73 -9.53 -6.20 -13.88
N ASP A 74 -9.68 -4.94 -13.48
CA ASP A 74 -8.82 -3.82 -13.90
C ASP A 74 -7.35 -4.09 -13.55
N LEU A 75 -7.08 -4.56 -12.33
CA LEU A 75 -5.74 -4.97 -11.89
C LEU A 75 -5.23 -6.20 -12.66
N ALA A 76 -6.06 -7.24 -12.82
CA ALA A 76 -5.67 -8.46 -13.51
C ALA A 76 -5.31 -8.19 -14.97
N ARG A 77 -6.06 -7.33 -15.68
CA ARG A 77 -5.78 -6.88 -17.05
C ARG A 77 -4.48 -6.10 -17.12
N PHE A 78 -4.26 -5.16 -16.21
CA PHE A 78 -3.02 -4.38 -16.18
C PHE A 78 -1.78 -5.28 -16.05
N ILE A 79 -1.80 -6.21 -15.09
CA ILE A 79 -0.65 -7.12 -14.86
C ILE A 79 -0.47 -8.08 -16.04
N SER A 80 -1.56 -8.66 -16.56
CA SER A 80 -1.48 -9.61 -17.68
C SER A 80 -1.03 -8.95 -18.97
N ALA A 81 -1.40 -7.69 -19.19
CA ALA A 81 -0.94 -6.89 -20.32
C ALA A 81 0.57 -6.62 -20.24
N ASP A 82 1.05 -6.15 -19.09
CA ASP A 82 2.48 -5.89 -18.86
C ASP A 82 3.32 -7.15 -19.08
N LEU A 83 2.91 -8.29 -18.51
CA LEU A 83 3.58 -9.58 -18.67
C LEU A 83 3.58 -10.11 -20.10
N SER A 84 2.51 -9.86 -20.86
CA SER A 84 2.39 -10.27 -22.27
C SER A 84 2.93 -9.23 -23.25
N LYS A 85 3.50 -8.12 -22.76
CA LYS A 85 3.98 -6.97 -23.55
C LYS A 85 2.89 -6.38 -24.45
N LYS A 86 1.66 -6.34 -23.97
CA LYS A 86 0.51 -5.70 -24.62
C LYS A 86 0.17 -4.41 -23.86
N GLU A 87 -0.44 -3.47 -24.57
CA GLU A 87 -0.89 -2.23 -23.96
C GLU A 87 -2.23 -2.44 -23.24
N TYR A 88 -2.35 -1.85 -22.06
CA TYR A 88 -3.59 -1.72 -21.32
C TYR A 88 -3.55 -0.45 -20.46
N GLU A 89 -4.51 0.40 -20.66
CA GLU A 89 -4.70 1.59 -19.81
C GLU A 89 -5.67 1.24 -18.68
N MET A 90 -5.21 1.37 -17.44
CA MET A 90 -6.05 1.14 -16.26
C MET A 90 -7.24 2.11 -16.26
N LYS A 91 -8.43 1.59 -15.99
CA LYS A 91 -9.67 2.38 -15.92
C LYS A 91 -9.84 3.13 -14.60
N GLY A 92 -8.90 2.99 -13.68
CA GLY A 92 -8.92 3.60 -12.37
C GLY A 92 -9.86 2.94 -11.35
N PHE A 93 -10.59 1.90 -11.71
CA PHE A 93 -11.50 1.20 -10.78
C PHE A 93 -10.75 0.61 -9.59
N PHE A 94 -9.60 -0.01 -9.87
CA PHE A 94 -8.74 -0.57 -8.82
C PHE A 94 -8.19 0.51 -7.91
N ALA A 95 -7.61 1.57 -8.44
CA ALA A 95 -7.03 2.66 -7.66
C ALA A 95 -8.10 3.33 -6.77
N ASN A 96 -9.24 3.68 -7.35
CA ASN A 96 -10.35 4.30 -6.63
C ASN A 96 -10.87 3.43 -5.47
N GLU A 97 -10.97 2.12 -5.68
CA GLU A 97 -11.43 1.24 -4.60
C GLU A 97 -10.38 1.05 -3.51
N VAL A 98 -9.11 0.84 -3.88
CA VAL A 98 -8.00 0.67 -2.92
C VAL A 98 -7.80 1.91 -2.05
N LEU A 99 -7.99 3.11 -2.61
CA LEU A 99 -7.88 4.36 -1.87
C LEU A 99 -9.14 4.73 -1.07
N SER A 100 -10.22 3.94 -1.19
CA SER A 100 -11.47 4.21 -0.50
C SER A 100 -11.41 3.97 1.01
N LYS A 101 -12.24 4.70 1.77
CA LYS A 101 -12.42 4.50 3.21
C LYS A 101 -12.89 3.06 3.53
N ASP A 102 -13.71 2.46 2.67
CA ASP A 102 -14.22 1.10 2.84
C ASP A 102 -13.10 0.04 2.74
N PHE A 103 -12.20 0.19 1.78
CA PHE A 103 -11.04 -0.70 1.64
C PHE A 103 -10.14 -0.60 2.87
N LEU A 104 -9.81 0.62 3.29
CA LEU A 104 -9.00 0.89 4.46
C LEU A 104 -9.61 0.25 5.71
N LYS A 105 -10.89 0.52 5.97
CA LYS A 105 -11.62 -0.03 7.13
C LYS A 105 -11.58 -1.58 7.18
N ARG A 106 -11.70 -2.24 6.03
CA ARG A 106 -11.66 -3.71 5.95
C ARG A 106 -10.27 -4.29 6.17
N ASN A 107 -9.22 -3.62 5.71
CA ASN A 107 -7.92 -4.22 5.52
C ASN A 107 -6.81 -3.66 6.42
N GLN A 108 -6.91 -2.45 6.94
CA GLN A 108 -5.86 -1.82 7.75
C GLN A 108 -5.53 -2.65 9.01
N MET A 109 -6.54 -3.03 9.78
CA MET A 109 -6.33 -3.85 10.99
C MET A 109 -5.82 -5.26 10.66
N LYS A 110 -6.23 -5.81 9.52
CA LYS A 110 -5.73 -7.09 9.02
C LYS A 110 -4.24 -7.00 8.66
N PHE A 111 -3.85 -5.92 8.03
CA PHE A 111 -2.45 -5.60 7.72
C PHE A 111 -1.63 -5.44 9.01
N LEU A 112 -2.08 -4.64 9.96
CA LEU A 112 -1.39 -4.39 11.22
C LEU A 112 -1.18 -5.66 12.08
N LYS A 113 -2.17 -6.56 12.10
CA LYS A 113 -2.06 -7.84 12.83
C LYS A 113 -0.96 -8.77 12.28
N ARG A 114 -0.48 -8.54 11.08
CA ARG A 114 0.57 -9.34 10.44
C ARG A 114 1.97 -8.79 10.69
N ASP A 115 2.06 -7.69 11.41
CA ASP A 115 3.31 -7.01 11.70
C ASP A 115 3.51 -6.80 13.21
N ARG A 116 4.70 -6.34 13.62
CA ARG A 116 4.99 -6.05 15.02
C ARG A 116 4.22 -4.83 15.48
N SER A 117 3.62 -4.94 16.66
CA SER A 117 3.02 -3.80 17.36
C SER A 117 4.10 -2.97 18.05
N LEU A 118 3.88 -1.66 18.13
CA LEU A 118 4.66 -0.76 18.98
C LEU A 118 4.54 -1.15 20.46
N THR A 119 5.62 -0.95 21.21
CA THR A 119 5.59 -0.95 22.67
C THR A 119 4.74 0.22 23.20
N SER A 120 4.31 0.18 24.46
CA SER A 120 3.63 1.32 25.09
C SER A 120 4.49 2.58 25.06
N GLU A 121 5.76 2.46 25.46
CA GLU A 121 6.74 3.56 25.45
C GLU A 121 6.94 4.17 24.06
N GLY A 122 7.10 3.32 23.02
CA GLY A 122 7.21 3.80 21.64
C GLY A 122 5.95 4.51 21.17
N ARG A 123 4.78 4.11 21.65
CA ARG A 123 3.51 4.74 21.35
C ARG A 123 3.41 6.12 22.00
N ASP A 124 3.75 6.21 23.30
CA ASP A 124 3.75 7.48 24.05
C ASP A 124 4.70 8.51 23.41
N ARG A 125 5.87 8.06 22.92
CA ARG A 125 6.80 8.94 22.21
C ARG A 125 6.24 9.46 20.89
N ILE A 126 5.57 8.60 20.12
CA ILE A 126 4.94 8.99 18.85
C ILE A 126 3.79 9.97 19.11
N ASP A 127 2.96 9.72 20.10
CA ASP A 127 1.83 10.59 20.45
C ASP A 127 2.33 11.98 20.87
N LYS A 128 3.39 12.05 21.69
CA LYS A 128 4.06 13.31 22.05
C LYS A 128 4.58 14.05 20.82
N ALA A 129 5.27 13.37 19.91
CA ALA A 129 5.81 13.96 18.69
C ALA A 129 4.68 14.50 17.77
N LEU A 130 3.57 13.78 17.66
CA LEU A 130 2.39 14.24 16.91
C LEU A 130 1.78 15.50 17.51
N GLU A 131 1.67 15.58 18.84
CA GLU A 131 1.18 16.78 19.53
C GLU A 131 2.08 18.01 19.27
N VAL A 132 3.41 17.82 19.30
CA VAL A 132 4.36 18.90 18.97
C VAL A 132 4.21 19.35 17.52
N LEU A 133 4.15 18.41 16.57
CA LEU A 133 3.98 18.74 15.16
C LEU A 133 2.66 19.48 14.88
N LYS A 134 1.57 19.11 15.56
CA LYS A 134 0.28 19.82 15.49
C LYS A 134 0.38 21.22 16.09
N SER A 135 0.98 21.36 17.26
CA SER A 135 1.13 22.67 17.92
C SER A 135 1.97 23.66 17.12
N LYS A 136 2.93 23.16 16.34
CA LYS A 136 3.76 23.95 15.41
C LYS A 136 3.07 24.18 14.06
N GLY A 137 1.89 23.62 13.83
CA GLY A 137 1.16 23.74 12.55
C GLY A 137 1.77 22.97 11.37
N HIS A 138 2.66 22.00 11.65
CA HIS A 138 3.30 21.18 10.60
C HIS A 138 2.40 20.04 10.08
N ILE A 139 1.43 19.63 10.87
CA ILE A 139 0.39 18.67 10.48
C ILE A 139 -0.98 19.21 10.88
N GLU A 140 -1.97 18.94 10.06
CA GLU A 140 -3.36 19.29 10.36
C GLU A 140 -4.02 18.24 11.24
N ASP A 141 -4.95 18.66 12.08
CA ASP A 141 -5.82 17.78 12.84
C ASP A 141 -6.95 17.32 11.91
N ASP A 142 -6.67 16.34 11.07
CA ASP A 142 -7.61 15.82 10.09
C ASP A 142 -8.17 14.48 10.61
N ASP A 143 -9.38 14.51 11.14
CA ASP A 143 -10.10 13.31 11.64
C ASP A 143 -10.27 12.22 10.58
N ASP A 144 -10.11 12.55 9.29
CA ASP A 144 -10.13 11.60 8.18
C ASP A 144 -8.79 10.90 7.95
N ARG A 145 -7.70 11.37 8.56
CA ARG A 145 -6.36 10.77 8.45
C ARG A 145 -6.13 9.72 9.53
N VAL A 146 -6.75 8.58 9.37
CA VAL A 146 -6.43 7.41 10.23
C VAL A 146 -5.06 6.88 9.83
N ILE A 147 -4.00 7.54 10.28
CA ILE A 147 -2.63 7.06 10.14
C ILE A 147 -2.31 6.20 11.36
N THR A 148 -1.78 5.02 11.11
CA THR A 148 -1.36 4.11 12.18
C THR A 148 0.15 3.91 12.10
N PHE A 149 0.77 3.72 13.27
CA PHE A 149 2.20 3.52 13.40
C PHE A 149 2.52 2.09 13.82
N ARG A 150 3.68 1.61 13.40
CA ARG A 150 4.22 0.30 13.76
C ARG A 150 5.73 0.36 13.89
N ALA A 151 6.30 -0.53 14.69
CA ALA A 151 7.73 -0.75 14.73
C ALA A 151 8.16 -1.71 13.60
N THR A 152 9.38 -1.54 13.10
CA THR A 152 9.95 -2.41 12.06
C THR A 152 11.43 -2.64 12.30
N ASP A 153 11.94 -3.82 11.90
CA ASP A 153 13.37 -4.15 11.91
C ASP A 153 14.08 -3.69 10.62
N SER A 154 13.46 -2.80 9.84
CA SER A 154 14.04 -2.27 8.60
C SER A 154 15.27 -1.40 8.88
N PHE A 155 16.23 -1.41 7.94
CA PHE A 155 17.32 -0.42 7.91
C PHE A 155 16.81 0.97 7.52
N ASN A 156 15.69 1.07 6.79
CA ASN A 156 15.09 2.36 6.49
C ASN A 156 14.45 2.95 7.75
N PRO A 157 14.75 4.20 8.10
CA PRO A 157 14.25 4.84 9.31
C PRO A 157 12.73 4.93 9.30
N VAL A 158 12.17 5.23 8.14
CA VAL A 158 10.74 5.39 7.92
C VAL A 158 10.33 4.56 6.72
N MET A 159 9.33 3.73 6.89
CA MET A 159 8.61 3.05 5.81
C MET A 159 7.16 3.52 5.82
N PHE A 160 6.51 3.49 4.66
CA PHE A 160 5.10 3.86 4.60
C PHE A 160 4.30 2.93 3.70
N SER A 161 3.01 2.90 3.96
CA SER A 161 2.02 2.28 3.08
C SER A 161 0.91 3.28 2.80
N SER A 162 0.88 3.82 1.59
CA SER A 162 -0.16 4.74 1.13
C SER A 162 -1.53 4.09 1.14
N VAL A 163 -1.58 2.79 0.78
CA VAL A 163 -2.79 1.97 0.72
C VAL A 163 -3.41 1.77 2.10
N PHE A 164 -2.58 1.43 3.10
CA PHE A 164 -3.05 1.17 4.46
C PHE A 164 -2.93 2.37 5.40
N LYS A 165 -2.48 3.53 4.91
CA LYS A 165 -2.22 4.72 5.73
C LYS A 165 -1.41 4.37 6.98
N THR A 166 -0.28 3.69 6.81
CA THR A 166 0.54 3.19 7.91
C THR A 166 1.97 3.67 7.76
N ILE A 167 2.55 4.12 8.86
CA ILE A 167 3.98 4.47 8.96
C ILE A 167 4.67 3.40 9.80
N GLY A 168 5.73 2.83 9.25
CA GLY A 168 6.65 1.94 9.95
C GLY A 168 7.90 2.72 10.34
N LEU A 169 8.18 2.81 11.63
CA LEU A 169 9.42 3.37 12.14
C LEU A 169 10.40 2.25 12.47
N ALA A 170 11.64 2.38 12.07
CA ALA A 170 12.69 1.46 12.52
C ALA A 170 12.77 1.49 14.05
N ASN A 171 13.05 0.35 14.69
CA ASN A 171 13.18 0.29 16.14
C ASN A 171 14.20 1.32 16.66
N SER A 172 15.29 1.52 15.92
CA SER A 172 16.32 2.53 16.24
C SER A 172 15.81 3.97 16.21
N MET A 173 14.67 4.25 15.54
CA MET A 173 14.06 5.58 15.50
C MET A 173 13.24 5.87 16.77
N LEU A 174 12.94 4.86 17.57
CA LEU A 174 12.23 5.04 18.82
C LEU A 174 13.19 5.46 19.97
N ASP A 175 14.51 5.46 19.73
CA ASP A 175 15.55 5.82 20.71
C ASP A 175 16.34 7.08 20.32
N VAL A 176 15.97 7.77 19.23
CA VAL A 176 16.62 9.02 18.80
C VAL A 176 16.09 10.24 19.55
N ASP A 177 16.73 11.40 19.34
CA ASP A 177 16.29 12.67 19.87
C ASP A 177 14.88 13.03 19.35
N ASP A 178 14.14 13.82 20.14
CA ASP A 178 12.73 14.09 19.88
C ASP A 178 12.52 14.79 18.52
N ASP A 179 13.37 15.73 18.14
CA ASP A 179 13.31 16.45 16.86
C ASP A 179 13.54 15.53 15.65
N VAL A 180 14.43 14.54 15.79
CA VAL A 180 14.68 13.53 14.74
C VAL A 180 13.45 12.62 14.58
N LEU A 181 12.81 12.21 15.67
CA LEU A 181 11.59 11.43 15.64
C LEU A 181 10.42 12.23 15.06
N GLU A 182 10.26 13.51 15.46
CA GLU A 182 9.25 14.42 14.91
C GLU A 182 9.40 14.54 13.40
N TYR A 183 10.61 14.81 12.90
CA TYR A 183 10.87 14.89 11.47
C TYR A 183 10.61 13.56 10.75
N ALA A 184 11.00 12.42 11.32
CA ALA A 184 10.75 11.10 10.75
C ALA A 184 9.24 10.84 10.59
N ILE A 185 8.44 11.16 11.60
CA ILE A 185 6.99 11.04 11.57
C ILE A 185 6.38 11.94 10.51
N TRP A 186 6.78 13.22 10.49
CA TRP A 186 6.29 14.18 9.51
C TRP A 186 6.63 13.76 8.07
N SER A 187 7.86 13.33 7.81
CA SER A 187 8.27 12.85 6.48
C SER A 187 7.50 11.59 6.05
N GLY A 188 7.18 10.71 6.99
CA GLY A 188 6.33 9.55 6.77
C GLY A 188 4.90 9.93 6.36
N ILE A 189 4.31 10.94 7.02
CA ILE A 189 3.00 11.50 6.68
C ILE A 189 3.02 12.05 5.25
N LYS A 190 4.03 12.87 4.91
CA LYS A 190 4.20 13.41 3.56
C LYS A 190 4.42 12.32 2.50
N SER A 191 5.16 11.27 2.85
CA SER A 191 5.34 10.12 1.96
C SER A 191 4.03 9.37 1.68
N ILE A 192 3.10 9.29 2.64
CA ILE A 192 1.77 8.72 2.41
C ILE A 192 0.98 9.60 1.45
N GLU A 193 0.99 10.92 1.62
CA GLU A 193 0.28 11.86 0.74
C GLU A 193 0.77 11.72 -0.70
N VAL A 194 2.08 11.88 -0.93
CA VAL A 194 2.71 11.71 -2.26
C VAL A 194 2.46 10.30 -2.83
N GLY A 195 2.52 9.27 -1.97
CA GLY A 195 2.29 7.90 -2.38
C GLY A 195 0.86 7.62 -2.82
N ARG A 196 -0.14 8.29 -2.26
CA ARG A 196 -1.53 8.17 -2.71
C ARG A 196 -1.74 8.81 -4.08
N GLU A 197 -1.21 10.01 -4.30
CA GLU A 197 -1.25 10.67 -5.60
C GLU A 197 -0.56 9.86 -6.69
N ALA A 198 0.62 9.32 -6.41
CA ALA A 198 1.34 8.49 -7.35
C ALA A 198 0.62 7.17 -7.64
N PHE A 199 -0.04 6.58 -6.62
CA PHE A 199 -0.84 5.38 -6.82
C PHE A 199 -2.02 5.63 -7.77
N GLU A 200 -2.67 6.80 -7.67
CA GLU A 200 -3.73 7.22 -8.61
C GLU A 200 -3.21 7.36 -10.04
N ARG A 201 -1.97 7.84 -10.20
CA ARG A 201 -1.30 7.99 -11.51
C ARG A 201 -0.57 6.74 -11.99
N ASN A 202 -0.64 5.64 -11.24
CA ASN A 202 0.10 4.40 -11.50
C ASN A 202 1.63 4.63 -11.59
N GLU A 203 2.16 5.48 -10.73
CA GLU A 203 3.58 5.81 -10.62
C GLU A 203 4.26 5.09 -9.45
N ARG A 204 5.57 4.91 -9.54
CA ARG A 204 6.36 4.42 -8.41
C ARG A 204 6.57 5.52 -7.40
N THR A 205 6.46 5.18 -6.13
CA THR A 205 6.77 6.07 -5.01
C THR A 205 7.96 5.61 -4.21
N THR A 206 8.71 6.58 -3.72
CA THR A 206 9.80 6.40 -2.74
C THR A 206 9.48 7.24 -1.51
N ASN A 207 10.18 6.98 -0.40
CA ASN A 207 10.12 7.85 0.75
C ASN A 207 10.55 9.27 0.34
N VAL A 208 9.81 10.26 0.81
CA VAL A 208 10.16 11.67 0.61
C VAL A 208 10.71 12.25 1.90
N TYR A 209 11.77 13.03 1.77
CA TYR A 209 12.41 13.72 2.88
C TYR A 209 12.51 15.21 2.54
N PRO A 210 11.37 15.92 2.42
CA PRO A 210 11.38 17.33 2.06
C PRO A 210 11.99 18.18 3.18
N VAL A 211 12.33 19.42 2.86
CA VAL A 211 12.81 20.37 3.87
C VAL A 211 11.63 20.79 4.74
N LEU A 212 11.84 20.76 6.05
CA LEU A 212 10.93 21.32 7.05
C LEU A 212 11.73 22.34 7.86
N GLU A 213 11.25 23.57 7.90
CA GLU A 213 11.89 24.66 8.63
C GLU A 213 12.04 24.31 10.11
N GLY A 214 13.25 24.49 10.63
CA GLY A 214 13.62 24.14 12.01
C GLY A 214 13.98 22.67 12.24
N TYR A 215 14.02 21.83 11.18
CA TYR A 215 14.38 20.40 11.26
C TYR A 215 15.51 20.01 10.26
N GLU A 216 16.31 20.96 9.81
CA GLU A 216 17.36 20.74 8.82
C GLU A 216 18.42 19.76 9.32
N GLU A 217 18.79 19.83 10.61
CA GLU A 217 19.75 18.94 11.24
C GLU A 217 19.17 17.53 11.37
N ALA A 218 17.95 17.40 11.87
CA ALA A 218 17.23 16.11 11.96
C ALA A 218 17.13 15.44 10.60
N ARG A 219 16.80 16.20 9.55
CA ARG A 219 16.77 15.72 8.16
C ARG A 219 18.14 15.20 7.72
N SER A 220 19.20 15.95 7.98
CA SER A 220 20.58 15.58 7.61
C SER A 220 21.01 14.28 8.31
N LEU A 221 20.71 14.13 9.60
CA LEU A 221 21.02 12.92 10.38
C LEU A 221 20.32 11.68 9.77
N ILE A 222 19.06 11.81 9.36
CA ILE A 222 18.34 10.71 8.71
C ILE A 222 18.99 10.36 7.36
N PHE A 223 19.34 11.35 6.55
CA PHE A 223 20.01 11.13 5.26
C PHE A 223 21.40 10.52 5.40
N GLU A 224 22.21 10.96 6.35
CA GLU A 224 23.56 10.45 6.55
C GLU A 224 23.57 9.00 7.06
N ARG A 225 22.66 8.68 7.96
CA ARG A 225 22.57 7.36 8.60
C ARG A 225 21.98 6.28 7.67
N TYR A 226 21.21 6.70 6.68
CA TYR A 226 20.40 5.82 5.85
C TYR A 226 20.56 6.10 4.35
N LYS A 227 21.78 6.47 3.92
CA LYS A 227 22.10 6.54 2.48
C LYS A 227 21.74 5.21 1.83
N PRO A 228 20.91 5.22 0.75
CA PRO A 228 20.60 4.03 -0.02
C PRO A 228 21.82 3.44 -0.71
#